data_5685d4899ea91a93c6d70e958aa14439
#
_entry.id   5685d4899ea91a93c6d70e958aa14439
#
_cell.length_a   1.000
_cell.length_b   1.000
_cell.length_c   1.000
_cell.angle_alpha   90.00
_cell.angle_beta   90.00
_cell.angle_gamma   90.00
#
_symmetry.space_group_name_H-M   'P 1'
#
loop_
_entity.id
_entity.type
_entity.pdbx_description
1 polymer ?
#
loop_
_entity_poly.entity_id
_entity_poly.type
_entity_poly.pdbx_seq_one_letter_code
_entity_poly.pdbx_strand_id
1 'polypeptide(L)'
;LKDISLSFFLGAKIGIIGLNGSGKSTLLKIIAGIEKEYQGEVTFVPGYTVGHLPQDPLLDDSRTVREVVEEGVSETIDLISEYESINEQFGDPEVYENPDRMQQLMDRQALLQEKIDYTDGWNIDHRLERAMDALRCPDSSASVSILSGGERRRVALCRLLLKQPDILLLDEPTNHLDAESVHWLETTLKQYRGTVICITHDRYFLDNVAGWILELDRGEGIPWKGNYSSWLEQKAKRLEIEEKGNVKRRKMLERELEWVRMSPKARHSKSKARLNAYENLFNQDVKAKEERLEIFIPNGPRLGDKVIRAKGVAKSYGDKLLFEDLDFDLPPNGIVGVIGPNGAGKTTLFRMIMGQEKATKGEFEVGETVVLGYVDQSHSEIDPEKTVYEVISGGQNDVMVGNRLINARAYVSRFNF
;
A
#
# COMPACT_ATOMS: atom_id res chain seq x y z
N LEU A 1 -8.90 14.13 -9.43
CA LEU A 1 -7.69 14.94 -9.33
C LEU A 1 -7.92 16.25 -10.08
N LYS A 2 -7.52 17.41 -9.51
CA LYS A 2 -7.72 18.74 -10.11
C LYS A 2 -6.44 19.55 -9.90
N ASP A 3 -5.95 20.17 -10.97
CA ASP A 3 -4.87 21.17 -10.95
C ASP A 3 -3.63 20.74 -10.13
N ILE A 4 -3.21 19.49 -10.28
CA ILE A 4 -2.03 18.95 -9.60
C ILE A 4 -0.78 19.35 -10.40
N SER A 5 0.07 20.18 -9.80
CA SER A 5 1.38 20.54 -10.36
C SER A 5 2.45 20.14 -9.34
N LEU A 6 3.25 19.13 -9.69
CA LEU A 6 4.25 18.53 -8.81
C LEU A 6 5.56 18.32 -9.54
N SER A 7 6.66 18.49 -8.84
CA SER A 7 8.00 18.14 -9.31
C SER A 7 8.66 17.24 -8.26
N PHE A 8 9.23 16.14 -8.71
CA PHE A 8 9.89 15.18 -7.84
C PHE A 8 11.41 15.24 -8.04
N PHE A 9 12.14 15.25 -6.94
CA PHE A 9 13.61 15.24 -6.97
C PHE A 9 14.13 13.83 -7.17
N LEU A 10 15.23 13.69 -7.89
CA LEU A 10 15.94 12.43 -8.02
C LEU A 10 16.33 11.88 -6.64
N GLY A 11 16.10 10.60 -6.43
CA GLY A 11 16.38 9.91 -5.18
C GLY A 11 15.39 10.20 -4.04
N ALA A 12 14.34 11.03 -4.26
CA ALA A 12 13.33 11.31 -3.25
C ALA A 12 12.52 10.05 -2.90
N LYS A 13 12.16 9.93 -1.61
CA LYS A 13 11.27 8.89 -1.10
C LYS A 13 9.96 9.53 -0.69
N ILE A 14 8.90 9.25 -1.44
CA ILE A 14 7.62 9.97 -1.35
C ILE A 14 6.52 8.97 -0.99
N GLY A 15 5.86 9.21 0.14
CA GLY A 15 4.64 8.50 0.51
C GLY A 15 3.40 9.26 0.03
N ILE A 16 2.49 8.60 -0.70
CA ILE A 16 1.21 9.18 -1.08
C ILE A 16 0.14 8.71 -0.10
N ILE A 17 -0.55 9.66 0.50
CA ILE A 17 -1.65 9.42 1.45
C ILE A 17 -2.91 10.16 1.01
N GLY A 18 -4.05 9.70 1.49
CA GLY A 18 -5.37 10.30 1.21
C GLY A 18 -6.49 9.29 1.45
N LEU A 19 -7.72 9.76 1.48
CA LEU A 19 -8.90 8.91 1.64
C LEU A 19 -9.03 7.89 0.50
N ASN A 20 -9.79 6.83 0.74
CA ASN A 20 -10.13 5.88 -0.33
C ASN A 20 -10.92 6.62 -1.42
N GLY A 21 -10.62 6.33 -2.68
CA GLY A 21 -11.20 7.05 -3.81
C GLY A 21 -10.61 8.44 -4.10
N SER A 22 -9.61 8.92 -3.35
CA SER A 22 -8.96 10.23 -3.61
C SER A 22 -8.11 10.27 -4.89
N GLY A 23 -7.94 9.13 -5.58
CA GLY A 23 -7.18 9.04 -6.82
C GLY A 23 -5.70 8.68 -6.67
N LYS A 24 -5.28 8.10 -5.53
CA LYS A 24 -3.88 7.68 -5.28
C LYS A 24 -3.34 6.75 -6.37
N SER A 25 -4.00 5.61 -6.58
CA SER A 25 -3.59 4.62 -7.59
C SER A 25 -3.73 5.17 -9.02
N THR A 26 -4.71 6.03 -9.27
CA THR A 26 -4.85 6.73 -10.56
C THR A 26 -3.63 7.62 -10.83
N LEU A 27 -3.17 8.37 -9.83
CA LEU A 27 -1.96 9.20 -9.96
C LEU A 27 -0.74 8.35 -10.28
N LEU A 28 -0.55 7.21 -9.62
CA LEU A 28 0.55 6.29 -9.96
C LEU A 28 0.44 5.75 -11.39
N LYS A 29 -0.77 5.38 -11.84
CA LYS A 29 -1.00 4.90 -13.20
C LYS A 29 -0.72 5.98 -14.25
N ILE A 30 -1.05 7.25 -13.97
CA ILE A 30 -0.72 8.39 -14.84
C ILE A 30 0.81 8.55 -14.93
N ILE A 31 1.51 8.54 -13.78
CA ILE A 31 2.98 8.63 -13.75
C ILE A 31 3.61 7.42 -14.46
N ALA A 32 3.03 6.22 -14.32
CA ALA A 32 3.50 5.02 -15.02
C ALA A 32 3.23 5.03 -16.53
N GLY A 33 2.46 5.99 -17.06
CA GLY A 33 2.04 6.06 -18.47
C GLY A 33 1.00 5.01 -18.86
N ILE A 34 0.37 4.35 -17.87
CA ILE A 34 -0.68 3.33 -18.07
C ILE A 34 -2.02 4.01 -18.32
N GLU A 35 -2.36 5.03 -17.50
CA GLU A 35 -3.56 5.83 -17.67
C GLU A 35 -3.25 6.99 -18.62
N LYS A 36 -4.02 7.09 -19.69
CA LYS A 36 -3.84 8.11 -20.76
C LYS A 36 -5.00 9.11 -20.82
N GLU A 37 -6.12 8.82 -20.15
CA GLU A 37 -7.30 9.68 -20.19
C GLU A 37 -7.22 10.74 -19.09
N TYR A 38 -6.32 11.71 -19.21
CA TYR A 38 -6.19 12.85 -18.32
C TYR A 38 -5.87 14.14 -19.09
N GLN A 39 -6.14 15.28 -18.47
CA GLN A 39 -5.75 16.60 -18.98
C GLN A 39 -4.48 17.02 -18.25
N GLY A 40 -3.45 17.39 -18.99
CA GLY A 40 -2.16 17.79 -18.44
C GLY A 40 -0.99 17.09 -19.10
N GLU A 41 0.18 17.24 -18.52
CA GLU A 41 1.43 16.73 -19.07
C GLU A 41 2.27 16.10 -17.96
N VAL A 42 2.86 14.94 -18.24
CA VAL A 42 3.85 14.29 -17.39
C VAL A 42 5.17 14.21 -18.14
N THR A 43 6.18 14.89 -17.65
CA THR A 43 7.51 14.95 -18.27
C THR A 43 8.53 14.22 -17.40
N PHE A 44 9.37 13.41 -18.05
CA PHE A 44 10.52 12.75 -17.42
C PHE A 44 11.82 13.27 -18.02
N VAL A 45 12.87 13.19 -17.25
CA VAL A 45 14.22 13.40 -17.80
C VAL A 45 14.47 12.27 -18.80
N PRO A 46 14.95 12.60 -20.03
CA PRO A 46 15.23 11.60 -21.04
C PRO A 46 16.17 10.50 -20.53
N GLY A 47 15.85 9.24 -20.84
CA GLY A 47 16.65 8.08 -20.45
C GLY A 47 16.27 7.46 -19.09
N TYR A 48 15.35 8.06 -18.32
CA TYR A 48 14.91 7.48 -17.05
C TYR A 48 13.90 6.34 -17.28
N THR A 49 14.12 5.26 -16.54
CA THR A 49 13.26 4.08 -16.53
C THR A 49 12.24 4.17 -15.40
N VAL A 50 11.00 3.73 -15.67
CA VAL A 50 9.92 3.71 -14.70
C VAL A 50 9.50 2.26 -14.46
N GLY A 51 9.45 1.86 -13.19
CA GLY A 51 8.93 0.58 -12.77
C GLY A 51 7.68 0.76 -11.91
N HIS A 52 6.65 -0.04 -12.16
CA HIS A 52 5.38 0.05 -11.45
C HIS A 52 4.96 -1.31 -10.89
N LEU A 53 4.66 -1.35 -9.59
CA LEU A 53 4.00 -2.46 -8.93
C LEU A 53 2.52 -2.11 -8.73
N PRO A 54 1.60 -2.67 -9.52
CA PRO A 54 0.17 -2.48 -9.31
C PRO A 54 -0.32 -3.30 -8.11
N GLN A 55 -1.55 -3.02 -7.66
CA GLN A 55 -2.20 -3.76 -6.59
C GLN A 55 -2.35 -5.25 -6.94
N ASP A 56 -2.72 -5.55 -8.19
CA ASP A 56 -2.83 -6.91 -8.73
C ASP A 56 -1.89 -7.05 -9.93
N PRO A 57 -0.66 -7.58 -9.74
CA PRO A 57 0.29 -7.72 -10.82
C PRO A 57 -0.06 -8.88 -11.75
N LEU A 58 -0.04 -8.63 -13.03
CA LEU A 58 -0.16 -9.66 -14.06
C LEU A 58 1.20 -10.29 -14.29
N LEU A 59 1.28 -11.59 -14.09
CA LEU A 59 2.44 -12.43 -14.37
C LEU A 59 2.08 -13.47 -15.42
N ASP A 60 3.05 -13.96 -16.16
CA ASP A 60 2.87 -15.03 -17.14
C ASP A 60 2.70 -16.38 -16.44
N ASP A 61 1.50 -16.94 -16.51
CA ASP A 61 1.13 -18.20 -15.88
C ASP A 61 1.87 -19.43 -16.44
N SER A 62 2.50 -19.29 -17.62
CA SER A 62 3.26 -20.37 -18.26
C SER A 62 4.68 -20.54 -17.70
N ARG A 63 5.13 -19.59 -16.87
CA ARG A 63 6.51 -19.51 -16.36
C ARG A 63 6.61 -20.01 -14.92
N THR A 64 7.86 -20.28 -14.53
CA THR A 64 8.24 -20.55 -13.14
C THR A 64 8.52 -19.24 -12.39
N VAL A 65 8.53 -19.30 -11.05
CA VAL A 65 8.89 -18.18 -10.19
C VAL A 65 10.26 -17.64 -10.55
N ARG A 66 11.26 -18.54 -10.75
CA ARG A 66 12.63 -18.15 -11.10
C ARG A 66 12.68 -17.38 -12.41
N GLU A 67 12.05 -17.89 -13.47
CA GLU A 67 12.03 -17.24 -14.78
C GLU A 67 11.41 -15.84 -14.74
N VAL A 68 10.37 -15.64 -13.92
CA VAL A 68 9.76 -14.31 -13.74
C VAL A 68 10.69 -13.37 -12.98
N VAL A 69 11.40 -13.85 -11.96
CA VAL A 69 12.33 -13.01 -11.19
C VAL A 69 13.56 -12.66 -12.02
N GLU A 70 14.07 -13.57 -12.85
CA GLU A 70 15.18 -13.37 -13.78
C GLU A 70 14.91 -12.31 -14.83
N GLU A 71 13.62 -12.07 -15.22
CA GLU A 71 13.27 -10.93 -16.08
C GLU A 71 13.75 -9.57 -15.51
N GLY A 72 13.81 -9.45 -14.17
CA GLY A 72 14.29 -8.23 -13.52
C GLY A 72 15.77 -7.96 -13.74
N VAL A 73 16.53 -8.95 -14.13
CA VAL A 73 18.00 -8.89 -14.35
C VAL A 73 18.39 -9.38 -15.73
N SER A 74 17.44 -9.46 -16.67
CA SER A 74 17.65 -9.98 -18.02
C SER A 74 18.81 -9.29 -18.76
N GLU A 75 18.91 -7.96 -18.66
CA GLU A 75 20.02 -7.23 -19.28
C GLU A 75 21.40 -7.70 -18.78
N THR A 76 21.52 -8.02 -17.49
CA THR A 76 22.77 -8.52 -16.91
C THR A 76 23.03 -9.97 -17.33
N ILE A 77 21.98 -10.79 -17.41
CA ILE A 77 22.06 -12.17 -17.89
C ILE A 77 22.51 -12.18 -19.35
N ASP A 78 21.96 -11.31 -20.19
CA ASP A 78 22.32 -11.19 -21.59
C ASP A 78 23.80 -10.77 -21.76
N LEU A 79 24.30 -9.83 -20.93
CA LEU A 79 25.70 -9.42 -20.92
C LEU A 79 26.62 -10.59 -20.55
N ILE A 80 26.25 -11.40 -19.54
CA ILE A 80 27.03 -12.58 -19.12
C ILE A 80 27.04 -13.63 -20.24
N SER A 81 25.89 -13.90 -20.83
CA SER A 81 25.75 -14.85 -21.94
C SER A 81 26.58 -14.44 -23.15
N GLU A 82 26.59 -13.16 -23.51
CA GLU A 82 27.43 -12.62 -24.57
C GLU A 82 28.93 -12.76 -24.23
N TYR A 83 29.30 -12.48 -22.97
CA TYR A 83 30.67 -12.64 -22.48
C TYR A 83 31.14 -14.10 -22.57
N GLU A 84 30.31 -15.05 -22.14
CA GLU A 84 30.58 -16.48 -22.24
C GLU A 84 30.71 -16.95 -23.70
N SER A 85 29.79 -16.49 -24.58
CA SER A 85 29.86 -16.79 -26.02
C SER A 85 31.16 -16.30 -26.66
N ILE A 86 31.67 -15.13 -26.24
CA ILE A 86 32.98 -14.62 -26.73
C ILE A 86 34.10 -15.50 -26.21
N ASN A 87 34.05 -15.97 -24.95
CA ASN A 87 35.03 -16.88 -24.41
C ASN A 87 35.11 -18.20 -25.18
N GLU A 88 33.96 -18.73 -25.60
CA GLU A 88 33.90 -19.93 -26.45
C GLU A 88 34.52 -19.68 -27.84
N GLN A 89 34.28 -18.50 -28.44
CA GLN A 89 34.79 -18.13 -29.74
C GLN A 89 36.34 -18.02 -29.75
N PHE A 90 37.01 -17.71 -28.65
CA PHE A 90 38.47 -17.72 -28.57
C PHE A 90 39.12 -19.10 -28.85
N GLY A 91 38.35 -20.17 -28.67
CA GLY A 91 38.80 -21.53 -29.00
C GLY A 91 38.65 -21.90 -30.47
N ASP A 92 38.01 -21.04 -31.27
CA ASP A 92 37.79 -21.31 -32.71
C ASP A 92 39.08 -21.04 -33.53
N PRO A 93 39.56 -22.01 -34.32
CA PRO A 93 40.72 -21.84 -35.23
C PRO A 93 40.61 -20.61 -36.14
N GLU A 94 39.42 -20.30 -36.65
CA GLU A 94 39.20 -19.14 -37.55
C GLU A 94 39.40 -17.80 -36.82
N VAL A 95 39.27 -17.77 -35.50
CA VAL A 95 39.42 -16.55 -34.68
C VAL A 95 40.90 -16.34 -34.31
N TYR A 96 41.57 -17.36 -33.75
CA TYR A 96 42.96 -17.18 -33.30
C TYR A 96 43.95 -17.06 -34.47
N GLU A 97 43.66 -17.55 -35.67
CA GLU A 97 44.44 -17.33 -36.88
C GLU A 97 44.26 -15.96 -37.49
N ASN A 98 43.24 -15.19 -37.07
CA ASN A 98 42.96 -13.82 -37.59
C ASN A 98 43.18 -12.76 -36.47
N PRO A 99 44.33 -12.04 -36.49
CA PRO A 99 44.68 -11.05 -35.48
C PRO A 99 43.66 -9.92 -35.30
N ASP A 100 43.03 -9.44 -36.40
CA ASP A 100 42.08 -8.36 -36.38
C ASP A 100 40.76 -8.80 -35.66
N ARG A 101 40.31 -10.03 -35.95
CA ARG A 101 39.12 -10.60 -35.32
C ARG A 101 39.37 -10.88 -33.83
N MET A 102 40.54 -11.38 -33.50
CA MET A 102 40.98 -11.60 -32.14
C MET A 102 40.96 -10.30 -31.32
N GLN A 103 41.51 -9.22 -31.89
CA GLN A 103 41.52 -7.91 -31.20
C GLN A 103 40.11 -7.36 -31.01
N GLN A 104 39.22 -7.48 -31.99
CA GLN A 104 37.82 -7.05 -31.85
C GLN A 104 37.08 -7.81 -30.72
N LEU A 105 37.29 -9.12 -30.62
CA LEU A 105 36.68 -9.91 -29.55
C LEU A 105 37.25 -9.55 -28.19
N MET A 106 38.57 -9.31 -28.04
CA MET A 106 39.20 -8.85 -26.81
C MET A 106 38.65 -7.49 -26.37
N ASP A 107 38.52 -6.53 -27.31
CA ASP A 107 37.96 -5.22 -26.98
C ASP A 107 36.49 -5.32 -26.56
N ARG A 108 35.72 -6.18 -27.21
CA ARG A 108 34.30 -6.43 -26.83
C ARG A 108 34.20 -7.12 -25.49
N GLN A 109 35.03 -8.12 -25.20
CA GLN A 109 35.08 -8.81 -23.92
C GLN A 109 35.42 -7.85 -22.79
N ALA A 110 36.42 -6.99 -22.95
CA ALA A 110 36.81 -6.01 -21.94
C ALA A 110 35.65 -5.04 -21.62
N LEU A 111 34.92 -4.60 -22.64
CA LEU A 111 33.76 -3.71 -22.47
C LEU A 111 32.60 -4.42 -21.77
N LEU A 112 32.36 -5.69 -22.06
CA LEU A 112 31.33 -6.49 -21.37
C LEU A 112 31.72 -6.73 -19.91
N GLN A 113 33.00 -7.07 -19.66
CA GLN A 113 33.50 -7.27 -18.31
C GLN A 113 33.32 -6.01 -17.46
N GLU A 114 33.67 -4.84 -17.98
CA GLU A 114 33.46 -3.56 -17.28
C GLU A 114 31.98 -3.34 -16.91
N LYS A 115 31.06 -3.66 -17.83
CA LYS A 115 29.61 -3.54 -17.59
C LYS A 115 29.12 -4.55 -16.55
N ILE A 116 29.58 -5.81 -16.62
CA ILE A 116 29.20 -6.85 -15.68
C ILE A 116 29.73 -6.51 -14.28
N ASP A 117 30.97 -6.04 -14.16
CA ASP A 117 31.58 -5.58 -12.91
C ASP A 117 30.79 -4.40 -12.31
N TYR A 118 30.40 -3.43 -13.16
CA TYR A 118 29.60 -2.27 -12.71
C TYR A 118 28.22 -2.65 -12.14
N THR A 119 27.60 -3.69 -12.70
CA THR A 119 26.29 -4.19 -12.24
C THR A 119 26.35 -5.27 -11.17
N ASP A 120 27.57 -5.63 -10.71
CA ASP A 120 27.80 -6.78 -9.83
C ASP A 120 27.17 -8.09 -10.40
N GLY A 121 27.31 -8.25 -11.71
CA GLY A 121 26.64 -9.30 -12.46
C GLY A 121 27.14 -10.70 -12.14
N TRP A 122 28.41 -10.86 -11.74
CA TRP A 122 28.98 -12.16 -11.38
C TRP A 122 28.31 -12.83 -10.18
N ASN A 123 27.65 -12.04 -9.31
CA ASN A 123 26.94 -12.51 -8.12
C ASN A 123 25.42 -12.57 -8.33
N ILE A 124 24.95 -12.66 -9.59
CA ILE A 124 23.52 -12.52 -9.92
C ILE A 124 22.65 -13.58 -9.24
N ASP A 125 23.08 -14.87 -9.26
CA ASP A 125 22.33 -15.95 -8.62
C ASP A 125 22.16 -15.73 -7.12
N HIS A 126 23.23 -15.33 -6.43
CA HIS A 126 23.15 -15.02 -5.00
C HIS A 126 22.25 -13.83 -4.70
N ARG A 127 22.24 -12.82 -5.59
CA ARG A 127 21.33 -11.64 -5.45
C ARG A 127 19.87 -12.04 -5.64
N LEU A 128 19.59 -12.92 -6.62
CA LEU A 128 18.26 -13.48 -6.86
C LEU A 128 17.77 -14.26 -5.64
N GLU A 129 18.55 -15.24 -5.18
CA GLU A 129 18.22 -16.07 -4.03
C GLU A 129 17.98 -15.22 -2.78
N ARG A 130 18.87 -14.28 -2.49
CA ARG A 130 18.76 -13.39 -1.33
C ARG A 130 17.49 -12.53 -1.38
N ALA A 131 17.12 -11.99 -2.55
CA ALA A 131 15.93 -11.20 -2.70
C ALA A 131 14.65 -12.06 -2.59
N MET A 132 14.66 -13.25 -3.17
CA MET A 132 13.56 -14.20 -3.09
C MET A 132 13.34 -14.68 -1.65
N ASP A 133 14.40 -15.01 -0.92
CA ASP A 133 14.35 -15.43 0.49
C ASP A 133 13.80 -14.31 1.37
N ALA A 134 14.31 -13.08 1.22
CA ALA A 134 13.93 -11.94 2.02
C ALA A 134 12.44 -11.57 1.85
N LEU A 135 11.91 -11.72 0.64
CA LEU A 135 10.49 -11.52 0.34
C LEU A 135 9.66 -12.80 0.52
N ARG A 136 10.30 -13.90 0.96
CA ARG A 136 9.66 -15.21 1.11
C ARG A 136 8.86 -15.60 -0.14
N CYS A 137 9.50 -15.47 -1.29
CA CYS A 137 8.92 -15.92 -2.54
C CYS A 137 8.67 -17.44 -2.47
N PRO A 138 7.70 -17.97 -3.23
CA PRO A 138 7.52 -19.42 -3.36
C PRO A 138 8.75 -20.09 -3.95
N ASP A 139 8.76 -21.43 -3.90
CA ASP A 139 9.84 -22.23 -4.50
C ASP A 139 10.14 -21.79 -5.93
N SER A 140 11.42 -21.68 -6.25
CA SER A 140 11.90 -21.16 -7.55
C SER A 140 11.39 -21.95 -8.75
N SER A 141 11.15 -23.26 -8.58
CA SER A 141 10.62 -24.17 -9.61
C SER A 141 9.09 -24.18 -9.70
N ALA A 142 8.38 -23.53 -8.77
CA ALA A 142 6.93 -23.49 -8.76
C ALA A 142 6.39 -22.73 -9.97
N SER A 143 5.29 -23.26 -10.59
CA SER A 143 4.59 -22.56 -11.66
C SER A 143 3.82 -21.36 -11.12
N VAL A 144 3.86 -20.24 -11.84
CA VAL A 144 3.11 -19.02 -11.50
C VAL A 144 1.60 -19.28 -11.46
N SER A 145 1.08 -20.22 -12.25
CA SER A 145 -0.35 -20.55 -12.33
C SER A 145 -0.97 -21.00 -11.01
N ILE A 146 -0.19 -21.64 -10.13
CA ILE A 146 -0.67 -22.17 -8.84
C ILE A 146 -0.53 -21.19 -7.68
N LEU A 147 0.10 -20.03 -7.91
CA LEU A 147 0.38 -19.05 -6.86
C LEU A 147 -0.88 -18.31 -6.41
N SER A 148 -0.99 -18.10 -5.12
CA SER A 148 -1.97 -17.16 -4.55
C SER A 148 -1.68 -15.71 -4.97
N GLY A 149 -2.67 -14.82 -4.91
CA GLY A 149 -2.49 -13.40 -5.24
C GLY A 149 -1.37 -12.73 -4.43
N GLY A 150 -1.23 -13.07 -3.14
CA GLY A 150 -0.16 -12.56 -2.30
C GLY A 150 1.23 -13.07 -2.71
N GLU A 151 1.35 -14.30 -3.17
CA GLU A 151 2.60 -14.87 -3.68
C GLU A 151 2.98 -14.24 -5.02
N ARG A 152 2.05 -14.12 -5.95
CA ARG A 152 2.25 -13.41 -7.22
C ARG A 152 2.77 -11.99 -7.00
N ARG A 153 2.23 -11.31 -5.99
CA ARG A 153 2.64 -9.96 -5.64
C ARG A 153 4.08 -9.90 -5.12
N ARG A 154 4.47 -10.85 -4.25
CA ARG A 154 5.86 -10.92 -3.75
C ARG A 154 6.86 -11.20 -4.87
N VAL A 155 6.52 -12.10 -5.80
CA VAL A 155 7.34 -12.39 -6.99
C VAL A 155 7.48 -11.15 -7.90
N ALA A 156 6.37 -10.44 -8.15
CA ALA A 156 6.38 -9.21 -8.94
C ALA A 156 7.22 -8.10 -8.27
N LEU A 157 7.10 -7.95 -6.95
CA LEU A 157 7.91 -7.00 -6.17
C LEU A 157 9.40 -7.36 -6.25
N CYS A 158 9.74 -8.64 -6.08
CA CYS A 158 11.10 -9.15 -6.19
C CYS A 158 11.72 -8.81 -7.56
N ARG A 159 11.02 -9.15 -8.65
CA ARG A 159 11.42 -8.81 -10.02
C ARG A 159 11.67 -7.32 -10.19
N LEU A 160 10.74 -6.51 -9.69
CA LEU A 160 10.80 -5.05 -9.85
C LEU A 160 11.98 -4.42 -9.08
N LEU A 161 12.25 -4.88 -7.85
CA LEU A 161 13.37 -4.40 -7.06
C LEU A 161 14.72 -4.80 -7.66
N LEU A 162 14.81 -5.98 -8.27
CA LEU A 162 16.01 -6.44 -8.97
C LEU A 162 16.28 -5.67 -10.26
N LYS A 163 15.24 -5.23 -10.95
CA LYS A 163 15.33 -4.39 -12.16
C LYS A 163 15.92 -3.01 -11.89
N GLN A 164 15.77 -2.49 -10.66
CA GLN A 164 16.31 -1.21 -10.20
C GLN A 164 15.98 -0.01 -11.12
N PRO A 165 14.73 0.25 -11.52
CA PRO A 165 14.38 1.40 -12.35
C PRO A 165 14.70 2.72 -11.64
N ASP A 166 14.95 3.81 -12.40
CA ASP A 166 15.23 5.13 -11.85
C ASP A 166 14.06 5.71 -11.05
N ILE A 167 12.84 5.35 -11.42
CA ILE A 167 11.61 5.74 -10.75
C ILE A 167 10.82 4.48 -10.40
N LEU A 168 10.63 4.25 -9.10
CA LEU A 168 9.93 3.09 -8.56
C LEU A 168 8.57 3.51 -8.01
N LEU A 169 7.51 2.99 -8.60
CA LEU A 169 6.12 3.27 -8.24
C LEU A 169 5.52 2.03 -7.55
N LEU A 170 5.16 2.16 -6.27
CA LEU A 170 4.68 1.04 -5.46
C LEU A 170 3.26 1.32 -4.94
N ASP A 171 2.31 0.49 -5.32
CA ASP A 171 0.93 0.56 -4.80
C ASP A 171 0.74 -0.52 -3.73
N GLU A 172 0.64 -0.13 -2.45
CA GLU A 172 0.49 -1.00 -1.27
C GLU A 172 1.55 -2.13 -1.14
N PRO A 173 2.86 -1.86 -1.22
CA PRO A 173 3.89 -2.91 -1.29
C PRO A 173 4.02 -3.73 -0.01
N THR A 174 3.53 -3.25 1.12
CA THR A 174 3.58 -3.92 2.43
C THR A 174 2.48 -4.97 2.61
N ASN A 175 1.43 -4.96 1.77
CA ASN A 175 0.35 -5.93 1.85
C ASN A 175 0.87 -7.34 1.55
N HIS A 176 0.42 -8.32 2.33
CA HIS A 176 0.81 -9.73 2.25
C HIS A 176 2.28 -10.03 2.60
N LEU A 177 3.04 -9.04 3.11
CA LEU A 177 4.36 -9.26 3.68
C LEU A 177 4.26 -9.51 5.18
N ASP A 178 5.18 -10.31 5.71
CA ASP A 178 5.39 -10.44 7.14
C ASP A 178 6.35 -9.35 7.66
N ALA A 179 6.48 -9.23 8.98
CA ALA A 179 7.25 -8.15 9.59
C ALA A 179 8.74 -8.16 9.17
N GLU A 180 9.33 -9.33 8.94
CA GLU A 180 10.74 -9.45 8.52
C GLU A 180 10.91 -8.96 7.08
N SER A 181 10.01 -9.39 6.17
CA SER A 181 10.01 -8.93 4.78
C SER A 181 9.72 -7.43 4.65
N VAL A 182 8.83 -6.88 5.49
CA VAL A 182 8.59 -5.42 5.56
C VAL A 182 9.86 -4.69 5.99
N HIS A 183 10.54 -5.15 7.04
CA HIS A 183 11.78 -4.54 7.52
C HIS A 183 12.90 -4.58 6.47
N TRP A 184 13.03 -5.71 5.76
CA TRP A 184 13.98 -5.81 4.65
C TRP A 184 13.64 -4.83 3.51
N LEU A 185 12.34 -4.72 3.15
CA LEU A 185 11.88 -3.78 2.14
C LEU A 185 12.17 -2.33 2.53
N GLU A 186 11.88 -1.94 3.78
CA GLU A 186 12.22 -0.62 4.32
C GLU A 186 13.71 -0.29 4.15
N THR A 187 14.58 -1.24 4.54
CA THR A 187 16.03 -1.10 4.44
C THR A 187 16.47 -0.94 2.98
N THR A 188 15.93 -1.78 2.09
CA THR A 188 16.21 -1.76 0.65
C THR A 188 15.78 -0.43 0.02
N LEU A 189 14.57 0.08 0.33
CA LEU A 189 14.07 1.32 -0.22
C LEU A 189 14.78 2.57 0.33
N LYS A 190 15.25 2.55 1.58
CA LYS A 190 16.11 3.63 2.12
C LYS A 190 17.41 3.77 1.34
N GLN A 191 18.00 2.64 0.96
CA GLN A 191 19.27 2.59 0.22
C GLN A 191 19.09 2.72 -1.30
N TYR A 192 17.85 2.67 -1.77
CA TYR A 192 17.54 2.75 -3.19
C TYR A 192 18.01 4.07 -3.80
N ARG A 193 18.79 4.02 -4.87
CA ARG A 193 19.35 5.23 -5.50
C ARG A 193 18.31 6.06 -6.25
N GLY A 194 17.33 5.41 -6.87
CA GLY A 194 16.27 6.06 -7.63
C GLY A 194 15.20 6.72 -6.76
N THR A 195 14.27 7.39 -7.40
CA THR A 195 13.10 7.98 -6.77
C THR A 195 12.07 6.90 -6.46
N VAL A 196 11.54 6.89 -5.25
CA VAL A 196 10.47 5.96 -4.83
C VAL A 196 9.20 6.74 -4.53
N ILE A 197 8.11 6.35 -5.17
CA ILE A 197 6.77 6.88 -4.88
C ILE A 197 5.92 5.70 -4.44
N CYS A 198 5.44 5.74 -3.20
CA CYS A 198 4.76 4.62 -2.57
C CYS A 198 3.40 5.04 -2.01
N ILE A 199 2.36 4.27 -2.33
CA ILE A 199 1.07 4.33 -1.65
C ILE A 199 1.07 3.23 -0.61
N THR A 200 0.81 3.54 0.66
CA THR A 200 0.56 2.55 1.69
C THR A 200 -0.22 3.12 2.86
N HIS A 201 -0.96 2.27 3.54
CA HIS A 201 -1.64 2.58 4.80
C HIS A 201 -0.77 2.25 6.03
N ASP A 202 0.41 1.69 5.83
CA ASP A 202 1.37 1.39 6.90
C ASP A 202 2.11 2.66 7.32
N ARG A 203 1.73 3.19 8.49
CA ARG A 203 2.29 4.41 9.06
C ARG A 203 3.75 4.25 9.47
N TYR A 204 4.12 3.09 9.99
CA TYR A 204 5.50 2.80 10.41
C TYR A 204 6.43 2.72 9.21
N PHE A 205 5.96 2.05 8.15
CA PHE A 205 6.68 2.03 6.88
C PHE A 205 6.93 3.44 6.32
N LEU A 206 5.90 4.30 6.32
CA LEU A 206 6.04 5.68 5.87
C LEU A 206 6.97 6.51 6.76
N ASP A 207 6.95 6.29 8.09
CA ASP A 207 7.88 6.94 9.01
C ASP A 207 9.33 6.53 8.76
N ASN A 208 9.54 5.27 8.39
CA ASN A 208 10.86 4.74 8.16
C ASN A 208 11.43 5.08 6.78
N VAL A 209 10.61 5.10 5.73
CA VAL A 209 11.08 5.20 4.34
C VAL A 209 10.90 6.60 3.76
N ALA A 210 9.78 7.27 4.04
CA ALA A 210 9.42 8.51 3.36
C ALA A 210 10.20 9.73 3.89
N GLY A 211 10.76 10.52 2.98
CA GLY A 211 11.28 11.85 3.27
C GLY A 211 10.33 12.99 2.88
N TRP A 212 9.28 12.63 2.12
CA TRP A 212 8.19 13.51 1.71
C TRP A 212 6.87 12.78 1.75
N ILE A 213 5.82 13.49 2.14
CA ILE A 213 4.44 13.00 2.07
C ILE A 213 3.68 13.85 1.06
N LEU A 214 3.04 13.20 0.11
CA LEU A 214 2.09 13.81 -0.81
C LEU A 214 0.68 13.45 -0.35
N GLU A 215 -0.02 14.42 0.20
CA GLU A 215 -1.42 14.24 0.60
C GLU A 215 -2.34 14.59 -0.57
N LEU A 216 -3.22 13.63 -0.93
CA LEU A 216 -4.32 13.88 -1.87
C LEU A 216 -5.59 14.18 -1.07
N ASP A 217 -5.93 15.46 -1.02
CA ASP A 217 -7.11 15.97 -0.32
C ASP A 217 -8.00 16.73 -1.28
N ARG A 218 -9.28 16.33 -1.40
CA ARG A 218 -10.33 17.00 -2.21
C ARG A 218 -9.94 17.27 -3.67
N GLY A 219 -9.12 16.36 -4.23
CA GLY A 219 -8.62 16.45 -5.59
C GLY A 219 -7.34 17.26 -5.76
N GLU A 220 -6.87 17.95 -4.73
CA GLU A 220 -5.59 18.66 -4.70
C GLU A 220 -4.44 17.76 -4.23
N GLY A 221 -3.23 18.00 -4.70
CA GLY A 221 -2.00 17.35 -4.24
C GLY A 221 -1.17 18.29 -3.37
N ILE A 222 -1.03 18.00 -2.09
CA ILE A 222 -0.35 18.85 -1.12
C ILE A 222 0.95 18.17 -0.68
N PRO A 223 2.12 18.68 -1.07
CA PRO A 223 3.40 18.12 -0.65
C PRO A 223 3.78 18.60 0.75
N TRP A 224 4.24 17.67 1.59
CA TRP A 224 4.73 17.93 2.93
C TRP A 224 6.14 17.38 3.08
N LYS A 225 7.04 18.16 3.61
CA LYS A 225 8.41 17.71 3.90
C LYS A 225 8.46 16.93 5.20
N GLY A 226 9.09 15.77 5.16
CA GLY A 226 9.27 14.88 6.32
C GLY A 226 8.52 13.57 6.14
N ASN A 227 8.52 12.76 7.20
CA ASN A 227 7.86 11.47 7.30
C ASN A 227 6.39 11.60 7.75
N TYR A 228 5.72 10.48 8.00
CA TYR A 228 4.33 10.44 8.39
C TYR A 228 4.05 11.19 9.71
N SER A 229 4.89 11.03 10.73
CA SER A 229 4.76 11.72 12.02
C SER A 229 4.88 13.23 11.85
N SER A 230 5.86 13.70 11.08
CA SER A 230 6.01 15.12 10.71
C SER A 230 4.80 15.68 9.99
N TRP A 231 4.24 14.89 9.04
CA TRP A 231 3.02 15.29 8.32
C TRP A 231 1.85 15.46 9.27
N LEU A 232 1.66 14.52 10.22
CA LEU A 232 0.56 14.56 11.17
C LEU A 232 0.58 15.83 12.02
N GLU A 233 1.77 16.21 12.52
CA GLU A 233 1.95 17.46 13.28
C GLU A 233 1.69 18.72 12.44
N GLN A 234 2.20 18.76 11.21
CA GLN A 234 2.03 19.88 10.30
C GLN A 234 0.56 20.03 9.89
N LYS A 235 -0.12 18.90 9.60
CA LYS A 235 -1.55 18.87 9.28
C LYS A 235 -2.39 19.37 10.46
N ALA A 236 -2.10 18.94 11.69
CA ALA A 236 -2.81 19.41 12.88
C ALA A 236 -2.72 20.94 13.05
N LYS A 237 -1.52 21.50 12.89
CA LYS A 237 -1.30 22.96 12.94
C LYS A 237 -2.05 23.70 11.83
N ARG A 238 -2.05 23.16 10.61
CA ARG A 238 -2.78 23.75 9.48
C ARG A 238 -4.30 23.78 9.75
N LEU A 239 -4.85 22.66 10.20
CA LEU A 239 -6.29 22.57 10.53
C LEU A 239 -6.69 23.56 11.63
N GLU A 240 -5.85 23.75 12.66
CA GLU A 240 -6.10 24.73 13.71
C GLU A 240 -6.12 26.17 13.16
N ILE A 241 -5.22 26.50 12.25
CA ILE A 241 -5.17 27.82 11.59
C ILE A 241 -6.41 28.02 10.70
N GLU A 242 -6.80 27.01 9.91
CA GLU A 242 -7.99 27.02 9.06
C GLU A 242 -9.28 27.19 9.89
N GLU A 243 -9.39 26.49 11.03
CA GLU A 243 -10.55 26.61 11.91
C GLU A 243 -10.66 28.01 12.52
N LYS A 244 -9.53 28.57 13.00
CA LYS A 244 -9.48 29.97 13.48
C LYS A 244 -9.87 30.98 12.39
N GLY A 245 -9.42 30.73 11.15
CA GLY A 245 -9.77 31.53 9.98
C GLY A 245 -11.27 31.46 9.65
N ASN A 246 -11.84 30.27 9.64
CA ASN A 246 -13.26 30.03 9.39
C ASN A 246 -14.16 30.68 10.45
N VAL A 247 -13.77 30.61 11.74
CA VAL A 247 -14.50 31.28 12.84
C VAL A 247 -14.50 32.80 12.66
N LYS A 248 -13.35 33.39 12.31
CA LYS A 248 -13.23 34.83 12.04
C LYS A 248 -14.10 35.24 10.84
N ARG A 249 -14.04 34.46 9.75
CA ARG A 249 -14.82 34.68 8.54
C ARG A 249 -16.32 34.61 8.81
N ARG A 250 -16.79 33.60 9.55
CA ARG A 250 -18.18 33.44 9.94
C ARG A 250 -18.69 34.65 10.72
N LYS A 251 -17.93 35.12 11.72
CA LYS A 251 -18.26 36.34 12.46
C LYS A 251 -18.30 37.59 11.57
N MET A 252 -17.43 37.65 10.58
CA MET A 252 -17.43 38.76 9.63
C MET A 252 -18.65 38.72 8.69
N LEU A 253 -18.99 37.54 8.16
CA LEU A 253 -20.19 37.32 7.35
C LEU A 253 -21.48 37.66 8.14
N GLU A 254 -21.57 37.24 9.41
CA GLU A 254 -22.71 37.56 10.28
C GLU A 254 -22.88 39.08 10.45
N ARG A 255 -21.79 39.83 10.72
CA ARG A 255 -21.82 41.29 10.82
C ARG A 255 -22.20 41.98 9.51
N GLU A 256 -21.66 41.50 8.39
CA GLU A 256 -22.00 42.06 7.08
C GLU A 256 -23.43 41.70 6.67
N LEU A 257 -23.94 40.51 7.06
CA LEU A 257 -25.34 40.14 6.86
C LEU A 257 -26.30 41.01 7.65
N GLU A 258 -25.98 41.29 8.92
CA GLU A 258 -26.77 42.26 9.73
C GLU A 258 -26.80 43.63 9.06
N TRP A 259 -25.65 44.12 8.59
CA TRP A 259 -25.59 45.39 7.86
C TRP A 259 -26.38 45.34 6.55
N VAL A 260 -26.38 44.24 5.81
CA VAL A 260 -27.20 44.08 4.60
C VAL A 260 -28.69 44.07 4.92
N ARG A 261 -29.11 43.54 6.07
CA ARG A 261 -30.53 43.49 6.53
C ARG A 261 -31.04 44.81 7.09
N MET A 262 -30.19 45.77 7.48
CA MET A 262 -30.62 47.09 7.97
C MET A 262 -31.42 47.85 6.94
N SER A 263 -32.44 48.62 7.39
CA SER A 263 -33.37 49.34 6.51
C SER A 263 -32.67 50.41 5.65
N PRO A 264 -33.24 50.76 4.48
CA PRO A 264 -32.63 51.75 3.57
C PRO A 264 -32.38 53.12 4.18
N LYS A 265 -33.17 53.53 5.18
CA LYS A 265 -33.05 54.84 5.86
C LYS A 265 -31.81 54.92 6.77
N ALA A 266 -31.28 53.79 7.24
CA ALA A 266 -30.05 53.72 8.02
C ALA A 266 -28.77 53.56 7.15
N ARG A 267 -28.92 53.46 5.84
CA ARG A 267 -27.85 53.29 4.87
C ARG A 267 -27.64 54.52 4.03
N HIS A 268 -26.76 55.38 4.41
CA HIS A 268 -26.25 56.38 3.46
C HIS A 268 -25.51 55.64 2.35
N SER A 269 -26.04 55.68 1.12
CA SER A 269 -25.54 55.04 -0.11
C SER A 269 -24.79 53.76 0.10
N LYS A 270 -25.43 52.61 -0.14
CA LYS A 270 -24.75 51.30 -0.14
C LYS A 270 -23.51 51.36 -1.00
N SER A 271 -22.35 51.33 -0.42
CA SER A 271 -21.10 51.21 -1.17
C SER A 271 -21.15 49.90 -1.96
N LYS A 272 -21.21 49.98 -3.28
CA LYS A 272 -21.18 48.84 -4.20
C LYS A 272 -19.97 47.96 -3.92
N ALA A 273 -18.87 48.57 -3.48
CA ALA A 273 -17.64 47.88 -3.05
C ALA A 273 -17.87 46.94 -1.85
N ARG A 274 -18.70 47.34 -0.86
CA ARG A 274 -18.98 46.52 0.32
C ARG A 274 -19.92 45.34 0.03
N LEU A 275 -20.88 45.52 -0.89
CA LEU A 275 -21.69 44.41 -1.39
C LEU A 275 -20.87 43.40 -2.19
N ASN A 276 -19.97 43.86 -3.06
CA ASN A 276 -19.05 42.99 -3.79
C ASN A 276 -18.08 42.26 -2.84
N ALA A 277 -17.63 42.92 -1.78
CA ALA A 277 -16.79 42.30 -0.75
C ALA A 277 -17.56 41.21 0.01
N TYR A 278 -18.83 41.41 0.34
CA TYR A 278 -19.70 40.42 0.95
C TYR A 278 -19.92 39.21 0.00
N GLU A 279 -20.26 39.47 -1.27
CA GLU A 279 -20.44 38.41 -2.27
C GLU A 279 -19.18 37.61 -2.49
N ASN A 280 -18.01 38.25 -2.57
CA ASN A 280 -16.72 37.57 -2.65
C ASN A 280 -16.43 36.73 -1.40
N LEU A 281 -16.74 37.24 -0.21
CA LEU A 281 -16.56 36.52 1.04
C LEU A 281 -17.53 35.33 1.18
N PHE A 282 -18.74 35.48 0.67
CA PHE A 282 -19.77 34.44 0.66
C PHE A 282 -19.48 33.34 -0.35
N ASN A 283 -18.99 33.71 -1.54
CA ASN A 283 -18.70 32.81 -2.63
C ASN A 283 -17.34 32.09 -2.48
N GLN A 284 -16.49 32.46 -1.51
CA GLN A 284 -15.30 31.70 -1.20
C GLN A 284 -15.73 30.34 -0.66
N ASP A 285 -15.32 29.25 -1.32
CA ASP A 285 -15.58 27.90 -0.85
C ASP A 285 -15.03 27.68 0.56
N VAL A 286 -15.91 27.43 1.51
CA VAL A 286 -15.52 26.94 2.84
C VAL A 286 -15.19 25.49 2.66
N LYS A 287 -13.91 25.13 2.75
CA LYS A 287 -13.51 23.72 2.85
C LYS A 287 -14.32 23.10 4.00
N ALA A 288 -15.26 22.22 3.66
CA ALA A 288 -16.09 21.56 4.65
C ALA A 288 -15.19 20.83 5.66
N LYS A 289 -15.55 20.90 6.94
CA LYS A 289 -14.82 20.20 7.99
C LYS A 289 -14.83 18.70 7.64
N GLU A 290 -13.67 18.05 7.63
CA GLU A 290 -13.63 16.59 7.55
C GLU A 290 -14.44 16.06 8.74
N GLU A 291 -15.54 15.40 8.47
CA GLU A 291 -16.28 14.69 9.50
C GLU A 291 -15.37 13.56 9.99
N ARG A 292 -15.00 13.62 11.26
CA ARG A 292 -14.24 12.53 11.87
C ARG A 292 -15.11 11.29 11.83
N LEU A 293 -14.55 10.24 11.23
CA LEU A 293 -15.19 8.92 11.22
C LEU A 293 -15.27 8.43 12.68
N GLU A 294 -16.44 8.54 13.29
CA GLU A 294 -16.70 8.02 14.64
C GLU A 294 -17.39 6.66 14.52
N ILE A 295 -16.58 5.61 14.44
CA ILE A 295 -17.10 4.24 14.51
C ILE A 295 -17.41 3.95 15.99
N PHE A 296 -18.68 3.87 16.32
CA PHE A 296 -19.13 3.44 17.64
C PHE A 296 -19.43 1.94 17.61
N ILE A 297 -18.63 1.16 18.33
CA ILE A 297 -18.86 -0.26 18.58
C ILE A 297 -19.43 -0.37 19.99
N PRO A 298 -20.70 -0.78 20.14
CA PRO A 298 -21.29 -0.93 21.48
C PRO A 298 -20.61 -2.07 22.25
N ASN A 299 -20.53 -1.91 23.56
CA ASN A 299 -20.05 -2.99 24.39
C ASN A 299 -20.99 -4.19 24.28
N GLY A 300 -20.39 -5.36 24.08
CA GLY A 300 -21.10 -6.63 24.12
C GLY A 300 -21.56 -7.02 25.55
N PRO A 301 -22.25 -8.14 25.71
CA PRO A 301 -22.57 -8.70 27.01
C PRO A 301 -21.27 -8.96 27.79
N ARG A 302 -21.35 -8.93 29.12
CA ARG A 302 -20.20 -9.18 30.01
C ARG A 302 -19.66 -10.59 29.72
N LEU A 303 -18.38 -10.66 29.34
CA LEU A 303 -17.67 -11.92 29.20
C LEU A 303 -17.48 -12.58 30.58
N GLY A 304 -17.62 -13.90 30.63
CA GLY A 304 -17.25 -14.68 31.80
C GLY A 304 -15.75 -14.74 32.06
N ASP A 305 -15.33 -15.47 33.06
CA ASP A 305 -13.91 -15.61 33.39
C ASP A 305 -13.10 -16.37 32.35
N LYS A 306 -13.77 -17.23 31.57
CA LYS A 306 -13.16 -17.94 30.44
C LYS A 306 -13.62 -17.30 29.12
N VAL A 307 -12.68 -16.84 28.33
CA VAL A 307 -12.98 -16.33 26.98
C VAL A 307 -12.63 -17.40 25.94
N ILE A 308 -11.37 -17.65 25.71
CA ILE A 308 -10.89 -18.73 24.84
C ILE A 308 -9.64 -19.30 25.50
N ARG A 309 -9.64 -20.62 25.68
CA ARG A 309 -8.50 -21.37 26.21
C ARG A 309 -8.09 -22.42 25.19
N ALA A 310 -6.80 -22.47 24.87
CA ALA A 310 -6.18 -23.54 24.10
C ALA A 310 -5.43 -24.46 25.06
N LYS A 311 -5.53 -25.78 24.86
CA LYS A 311 -4.84 -26.80 25.66
C LYS A 311 -4.14 -27.79 24.75
N GLY A 312 -2.79 -27.79 24.76
CA GLY A 312 -1.95 -28.72 24.02
C GLY A 312 -2.28 -28.78 22.53
N VAL A 313 -2.65 -27.62 21.94
CA VAL A 313 -3.14 -27.58 20.57
C VAL A 313 -2.00 -27.76 19.59
N ALA A 314 -2.13 -28.72 18.67
CA ALA A 314 -1.22 -28.96 17.58
C ALA A 314 -1.95 -28.99 16.26
N LYS A 315 -1.26 -28.55 15.20
CA LYS A 315 -1.76 -28.61 13.82
C LYS A 315 -0.67 -28.98 12.83
N SER A 316 -0.97 -29.96 12.03
CA SER A 316 -0.13 -30.37 10.87
C SER A 316 -0.97 -30.60 9.63
N TYR A 317 -0.38 -30.40 8.45
CA TYR A 317 -0.92 -30.79 7.16
C TYR A 317 0.04 -31.77 6.49
N GLY A 318 -0.32 -33.05 6.51
CA GLY A 318 0.59 -34.12 6.10
C GLY A 318 1.85 -34.08 6.95
N ASP A 319 3.02 -33.98 6.32
CA ASP A 319 4.32 -33.94 6.98
C ASP A 319 4.70 -32.52 7.49
N LYS A 320 3.95 -31.49 7.10
CA LYS A 320 4.23 -30.11 7.51
C LYS A 320 3.57 -29.79 8.86
N LEU A 321 4.39 -29.75 9.91
CA LEU A 321 3.99 -29.27 11.22
C LEU A 321 3.92 -27.74 11.19
N LEU A 322 2.79 -27.15 11.63
CA LEU A 322 2.64 -25.70 11.78
C LEU A 322 3.02 -25.26 13.20
N PHE A 323 2.43 -25.88 14.20
CA PHE A 323 2.74 -25.67 15.62
C PHE A 323 2.28 -26.87 16.44
N GLU A 324 2.90 -27.04 17.59
CA GLU A 324 2.57 -28.07 18.58
C GLU A 324 2.63 -27.51 19.99
N ASP A 325 1.94 -28.18 20.92
CA ASP A 325 1.86 -27.82 22.35
C ASP A 325 1.52 -26.37 22.62
N LEU A 326 0.57 -25.82 21.83
CA LEU A 326 0.14 -24.44 21.97
C LEU A 326 -0.87 -24.35 23.12
N ASP A 327 -0.44 -23.71 24.22
CA ASP A 327 -1.25 -23.41 25.40
C ASP A 327 -1.40 -21.91 25.61
N PHE A 328 -2.63 -21.42 25.71
CA PHE A 328 -2.89 -20.04 26.08
C PHE A 328 -4.31 -19.84 26.64
N ASP A 329 -4.43 -18.79 27.44
CA ASP A 329 -5.71 -18.26 27.93
C ASP A 329 -5.88 -16.81 27.45
N LEU A 330 -6.96 -16.50 26.73
CA LEU A 330 -7.27 -15.13 26.35
C LEU A 330 -7.99 -14.42 27.50
N PRO A 331 -7.45 -13.30 28.00
CA PRO A 331 -8.09 -12.57 29.08
C PRO A 331 -9.35 -11.84 28.59
N PRO A 332 -10.39 -11.71 29.46
CA PRO A 332 -11.55 -10.89 29.11
C PRO A 332 -11.13 -9.43 28.86
N ASN A 333 -11.68 -8.82 27.82
CA ASN A 333 -11.36 -7.47 27.34
C ASN A 333 -9.89 -7.25 26.94
N GLY A 334 -9.12 -8.32 26.76
CA GLY A 334 -7.75 -8.25 26.26
C GLY A 334 -7.69 -8.09 24.73
N ILE A 335 -6.65 -7.41 24.26
CA ILE A 335 -6.28 -7.38 22.84
C ILE A 335 -5.02 -8.21 22.68
N VAL A 336 -5.09 -9.25 21.86
CA VAL A 336 -3.97 -10.17 21.62
C VAL A 336 -3.58 -10.11 20.16
N GLY A 337 -2.33 -9.75 19.90
CA GLY A 337 -1.73 -9.77 18.55
C GLY A 337 -1.09 -11.12 18.28
N VAL A 338 -1.43 -11.74 17.13
CA VAL A 338 -0.78 -12.95 16.64
C VAL A 338 0.20 -12.59 15.55
N ILE A 339 1.49 -12.74 15.84
CA ILE A 339 2.59 -12.45 14.91
C ILE A 339 3.36 -13.71 14.53
N GLY A 340 3.97 -13.70 13.37
CA GLY A 340 4.77 -14.80 12.86
C GLY A 340 4.92 -14.73 11.34
N PRO A 341 5.83 -15.53 10.77
CA PRO A 341 6.07 -15.54 9.34
C PRO A 341 4.86 -16.00 8.53
N ASN A 342 4.86 -15.70 7.24
CA ASN A 342 3.84 -16.20 6.33
C ASN A 342 3.91 -17.73 6.27
N GLY A 343 2.75 -18.39 6.27
CA GLY A 343 2.66 -19.85 6.32
C GLY A 343 2.89 -20.50 7.70
N ALA A 344 3.10 -19.71 8.78
CA ALA A 344 3.23 -20.23 10.16
C ALA A 344 1.92 -20.74 10.79
N GLY A 345 0.78 -20.60 10.08
CA GLY A 345 -0.50 -21.11 10.59
C GLY A 345 -1.36 -20.08 11.33
N LYS A 346 -1.08 -18.77 11.24
CA LYS A 346 -1.88 -17.71 11.89
C LYS A 346 -3.37 -17.79 11.54
N THR A 347 -3.68 -17.83 10.26
CA THR A 347 -5.07 -17.96 9.76
C THR A 347 -5.68 -19.30 10.15
N THR A 348 -4.90 -20.38 10.14
CA THR A 348 -5.33 -21.72 10.57
C THR A 348 -5.73 -21.72 12.04
N LEU A 349 -4.95 -21.02 12.90
CA LEU A 349 -5.28 -20.85 14.30
C LEU A 349 -6.66 -20.19 14.49
N PHE A 350 -6.93 -19.08 13.78
CA PHE A 350 -8.23 -18.42 13.84
C PHE A 350 -9.37 -19.32 13.34
N ARG A 351 -9.18 -20.06 12.24
CA ARG A 351 -10.16 -21.01 11.72
C ARG A 351 -10.47 -22.14 12.71
N MET A 352 -9.46 -22.61 13.45
CA MET A 352 -9.67 -23.60 14.51
C MET A 352 -10.45 -23.03 15.69
N ILE A 353 -10.18 -21.80 16.12
CA ILE A 353 -10.94 -21.11 17.17
C ILE A 353 -12.41 -20.94 16.73
N MET A 354 -12.65 -20.64 15.46
CA MET A 354 -14.00 -20.55 14.86
C MET A 354 -14.69 -21.91 14.67
N GLY A 355 -13.97 -23.01 14.89
CA GLY A 355 -14.51 -24.35 14.63
C GLY A 355 -14.63 -24.73 13.15
N GLN A 356 -14.10 -23.90 12.25
CA GLN A 356 -14.08 -24.16 10.80
C GLN A 356 -13.04 -25.22 10.42
N GLU A 357 -12.04 -25.43 11.28
CA GLU A 357 -10.99 -26.41 11.09
C GLU A 357 -10.69 -27.16 12.40
N LYS A 358 -10.33 -28.44 12.29
CA LYS A 358 -10.04 -29.27 13.47
C LYS A 358 -8.54 -29.24 13.79
N ALA A 359 -8.23 -29.17 15.08
CA ALA A 359 -6.87 -29.41 15.56
C ALA A 359 -6.43 -30.85 15.31
N THR A 360 -5.14 -31.09 15.10
CA THR A 360 -4.57 -32.45 15.01
C THR A 360 -4.50 -33.08 16.42
N LYS A 361 -4.16 -32.26 17.44
CA LYS A 361 -4.16 -32.64 18.87
C LYS A 361 -4.65 -31.45 19.69
N GLY A 362 -5.08 -31.71 20.91
CA GLY A 362 -5.55 -30.69 21.82
C GLY A 362 -6.95 -30.17 21.50
N GLU A 363 -7.41 -29.21 22.26
CA GLU A 363 -8.75 -28.63 22.11
C GLU A 363 -8.81 -27.15 22.46
N PHE A 364 -9.83 -26.47 21.91
CA PHE A 364 -10.19 -25.11 22.28
C PHE A 364 -11.44 -25.10 23.14
N GLU A 365 -11.39 -24.46 24.30
CA GLU A 365 -12.56 -24.16 25.12
C GLU A 365 -12.97 -22.71 24.87
N VAL A 366 -14.16 -22.50 24.32
CA VAL A 366 -14.76 -21.16 24.15
C VAL A 366 -15.80 -20.97 25.25
N GLY A 367 -15.76 -19.84 25.96
CA GLY A 367 -16.69 -19.54 27.05
C GLY A 367 -18.14 -19.48 26.56
N GLU A 368 -19.10 -19.95 27.37
CA GLU A 368 -20.53 -20.01 26.99
C GLU A 368 -21.14 -18.63 26.67
N THR A 369 -20.58 -17.55 27.23
CA THR A 369 -21.03 -16.17 27.01
C THR A 369 -20.35 -15.48 25.84
N VAL A 370 -19.42 -16.17 25.15
CA VAL A 370 -18.61 -15.61 24.07
C VAL A 370 -19.34 -15.81 22.74
N VAL A 371 -19.53 -14.71 22.02
CA VAL A 371 -19.97 -14.73 20.63
C VAL A 371 -18.77 -14.42 19.76
N LEU A 372 -18.36 -15.40 18.95
CA LEU A 372 -17.23 -15.25 18.04
C LEU A 372 -17.66 -14.51 16.76
N GLY A 373 -16.96 -13.45 16.42
CA GLY A 373 -17.03 -12.78 15.12
C GLY A 373 -15.69 -12.94 14.39
N TYR A 374 -15.74 -13.26 13.12
CA TYR A 374 -14.55 -13.46 12.28
C TYR A 374 -14.61 -12.61 11.04
N VAL A 375 -13.51 -11.96 10.71
CA VAL A 375 -13.35 -11.24 9.44
C VAL A 375 -12.11 -11.81 8.75
N ASP A 376 -12.31 -12.39 7.59
CA ASP A 376 -11.23 -12.93 6.76
C ASP A 376 -10.68 -11.89 5.76
N GLN A 377 -9.55 -12.20 5.15
CA GLN A 377 -8.95 -11.35 4.11
C GLN A 377 -9.67 -11.43 2.77
N SER A 378 -10.39 -12.52 2.52
CA SER A 378 -11.05 -12.79 1.25
C SER A 378 -12.44 -12.18 1.16
N HIS A 379 -13.00 -11.71 2.31
CA HIS A 379 -14.36 -11.20 2.39
C HIS A 379 -15.42 -12.14 1.79
N SER A 380 -15.17 -13.44 1.87
CA SER A 380 -15.98 -14.49 1.25
C SER A 380 -17.43 -14.54 1.74
N GLU A 381 -17.72 -13.92 2.86
CA GLU A 381 -19.07 -13.82 3.43
C GLU A 381 -19.90 -12.69 2.81
N ILE A 382 -19.27 -11.78 2.04
CA ILE A 382 -19.97 -10.66 1.39
C ILE A 382 -20.51 -11.12 0.04
N ASP A 383 -21.83 -11.08 -0.11
CA ASP A 383 -22.50 -11.35 -1.37
C ASP A 383 -22.28 -10.16 -2.34
N PRO A 384 -21.56 -10.34 -3.46
CA PRO A 384 -21.24 -9.27 -4.39
C PRO A 384 -22.44 -8.67 -5.12
N GLU A 385 -23.59 -9.39 -5.15
CA GLU A 385 -24.82 -8.91 -5.77
C GLU A 385 -25.61 -7.96 -4.86
N LYS A 386 -25.29 -7.90 -3.57
CA LYS A 386 -25.95 -7.01 -2.61
C LYS A 386 -25.30 -5.64 -2.55
N THR A 387 -26.12 -4.61 -2.35
CA THR A 387 -25.63 -3.27 -2.05
C THR A 387 -25.01 -3.20 -0.65
N VAL A 388 -24.10 -2.24 -0.44
CA VAL A 388 -23.50 -1.99 0.89
C VAL A 388 -24.58 -1.81 1.96
N TYR A 389 -25.68 -1.12 1.63
CA TYR A 389 -26.82 -0.93 2.51
C TYR A 389 -27.46 -2.27 2.90
N GLU A 390 -27.71 -3.17 1.94
CA GLU A 390 -28.32 -4.47 2.19
C GLU A 390 -27.41 -5.39 2.99
N VAL A 391 -26.10 -5.35 2.74
CA VAL A 391 -25.12 -6.15 3.50
C VAL A 391 -25.11 -5.73 4.98
N ILE A 392 -25.10 -4.41 5.26
CA ILE A 392 -25.01 -3.89 6.63
C ILE A 392 -26.35 -3.98 7.36
N SER A 393 -27.47 -3.68 6.69
CA SER A 393 -28.78 -3.62 7.30
C SER A 393 -29.59 -4.93 7.26
N GLY A 394 -29.11 -5.91 6.47
CA GLY A 394 -29.93 -7.10 6.15
C GLY A 394 -31.23 -6.75 5.41
N GLY A 395 -31.27 -5.58 4.75
CA GLY A 395 -32.49 -5.05 4.07
C GLY A 395 -33.50 -4.38 5.02
N GLN A 396 -33.15 -4.20 6.30
CA GLN A 396 -34.03 -3.54 7.29
C GLN A 396 -33.78 -2.04 7.31
N ASN A 397 -34.85 -1.28 7.63
CA ASN A 397 -34.76 0.18 7.76
C ASN A 397 -34.01 0.63 9.03
N ASP A 398 -34.01 -0.20 10.06
CA ASP A 398 -33.39 0.08 11.35
C ASP A 398 -32.45 -1.06 11.75
N VAL A 399 -31.32 -0.72 12.35
CA VAL A 399 -30.29 -1.67 12.80
C VAL A 399 -30.16 -1.54 14.33
N MET A 400 -30.06 -2.68 15.01
CA MET A 400 -29.76 -2.70 16.43
C MET A 400 -28.26 -2.50 16.65
N VAL A 401 -27.89 -1.40 17.30
CA VAL A 401 -26.49 -1.11 17.68
C VAL A 401 -26.41 -1.09 19.21
N GLY A 402 -26.00 -2.22 19.78
CA GLY A 402 -26.12 -2.49 21.21
C GLY A 402 -27.60 -2.58 21.62
N ASN A 403 -28.03 -1.73 22.55
CA ASN A 403 -29.42 -1.65 23.01
C ASN A 403 -30.24 -0.53 22.32
N ARG A 404 -29.73 0.06 21.24
CA ARG A 404 -30.38 1.18 20.54
C ARG A 404 -30.74 0.79 19.12
N LEU A 405 -31.96 1.10 18.74
CA LEU A 405 -32.43 1.03 17.35
C LEU A 405 -32.00 2.30 16.64
N ILE A 406 -31.24 2.19 15.56
CA ILE A 406 -30.75 3.33 14.79
C ILE A 406 -31.16 3.13 13.34
N ASN A 407 -31.56 4.22 12.67
CA ASN A 407 -31.87 4.16 11.26
C ASN A 407 -30.65 3.69 10.46
N ALA A 408 -30.85 2.65 9.63
CA ALA A 408 -29.78 1.98 8.90
C ALA A 408 -29.00 2.92 7.97
N ARG A 409 -29.69 3.85 7.27
CA ARG A 409 -29.02 4.83 6.41
C ARG A 409 -28.12 5.79 7.19
N ALA A 410 -28.60 6.28 8.34
CA ALA A 410 -27.81 7.12 9.24
C ALA A 410 -26.61 6.35 9.84
N TYR A 411 -26.75 5.04 10.05
CA TYR A 411 -25.66 4.20 10.51
C TYR A 411 -24.61 3.99 9.42
N VAL A 412 -25.03 3.63 8.20
CA VAL A 412 -24.14 3.42 7.04
C VAL A 412 -23.38 4.69 6.68
N SER A 413 -24.02 5.87 6.71
CA SER A 413 -23.35 7.14 6.41
C SER A 413 -22.21 7.49 7.37
N ARG A 414 -22.21 6.94 8.60
CA ARG A 414 -21.09 7.13 9.55
C ARG A 414 -19.80 6.44 9.11
N PHE A 415 -19.87 5.51 8.19
CA PHE A 415 -18.72 4.80 7.60
C PHE A 415 -18.26 5.43 6.28
N ASN A 416 -18.77 6.61 5.91
CA ASN A 416 -18.46 7.28 4.63
C ASN A 416 -18.90 6.50 3.38
N PHE A 417 -19.98 5.74 3.46
CA PHE A 417 -20.64 5.12 2.33
C PHE A 417 -21.82 5.95 1.82
#